data_914ff0160201efe10f1c6f224339e5e8
#
_entry.id   914ff0160201efe10f1c6f224339e5e8
#
_cell.length_a   1.000
_cell.length_b   1.000
_cell.length_c   1.000
_cell.angle_alpha   90.00
_cell.angle_beta   90.00
_cell.angle_gamma   90.00
#
_symmetry.space_group_name_H-M   'P 1'
#
loop_
_entity.id
_entity.type
_entity.pdbx_description
1 polymer ?
#
loop_
_entity_poly.entity_id
_entity_poly.type
_entity_poly.pdbx_seq_one_letter_code
_entity_poly.pdbx_strand_id
1 'polypeptide(L)'
;MMVRIQIDGKYYEVNTGKNLLETCLALGIYVPHFCYHAALGSVGACRLCAVKKFKTQDDRQGRIIMSCMEPVKDGMIVSVNDPEATAFRKAVIEGLMTNHPHDCPVCDEGGECHLQDMTVMTGHNYRRFDFKKRTYKNQELGPFINHEMNRCIQCYRCIRFYNDYAGGNDFGVFGSRDAIYFGRFKDGSLENEFSGNLVEVCPTGVFTDKTLKRHYTRKWDLTNSPSVCIHCSVGCNTIAGERYGGLRRIMSRYNGSVNGYFLCDRGRFGYEFVNDDQRIKKVQIRMTKDSDPEHVIPERLEAKLSEAISRTRKWIGIGSPRASLEANFALSSLVGKENFFHGISRKDHELVKSAISILMNGSGRSPSLKEIEKADAVLILGEDLTQTAPMTALAVRQASRGKEMEAIRKSGIAAWDDYARREKAHGARSPVFIASTIKTRLDDVAEKTYRASPSAIVSLGFAIASMVNKNAPAAINLSESQKDLAQRISTALNDSMNPLIITGTHNGNQDLIRAAANITEALNQNGKSVLLSIIFPECNSMGLGLMDGMSLEDASESIGGDGSTGLIILENDLYRRAGNDLIDSLVEKCDPVVVL
;
A
#
# COMPACT_ATOMS: atom_id res chain seq x y z
N MET A 1 -23.43 14.44 -14.78
CA MET A 1 -24.03 15.31 -15.82
C MET A 1 -22.90 15.85 -16.67
N MET A 2 -23.06 15.82 -18.01
CA MET A 2 -22.11 16.46 -18.95
C MET A 2 -22.44 17.92 -19.08
N VAL A 3 -21.43 18.77 -19.15
CA VAL A 3 -21.54 20.21 -19.36
C VAL A 3 -20.51 20.66 -20.40
N ARG A 4 -20.79 21.76 -21.08
CA ARG A 4 -19.91 22.32 -22.09
C ARG A 4 -19.15 23.52 -21.53
N ILE A 5 -17.82 23.49 -21.60
CA ILE A 5 -16.96 24.58 -21.14
C ILE A 5 -16.00 24.99 -22.26
N GLN A 6 -15.47 26.22 -22.17
CA GLN A 6 -14.45 26.72 -23.09
C GLN A 6 -13.13 26.94 -22.32
N ILE A 7 -12.03 26.38 -22.83
CA ILE A 7 -10.69 26.56 -22.31
C ILE A 7 -9.79 27.05 -23.44
N ASP A 8 -9.16 28.22 -23.28
CA ASP A 8 -8.28 28.84 -24.29
C ASP A 8 -8.92 28.86 -25.69
N GLY A 9 -10.18 29.25 -25.80
CA GLY A 9 -10.94 29.34 -27.04
C GLY A 9 -11.51 28.02 -27.59
N LYS A 10 -11.16 26.86 -27.03
CA LYS A 10 -11.66 25.55 -27.46
C LYS A 10 -12.79 25.05 -26.55
N TYR A 11 -13.79 24.42 -27.14
CA TYR A 11 -14.91 23.82 -26.40
C TYR A 11 -14.64 22.36 -26.04
N TYR A 12 -15.04 22.00 -24.82
CA TYR A 12 -14.93 20.64 -24.29
C TYR A 12 -16.22 20.22 -23.59
N GLU A 13 -16.61 18.98 -23.77
CA GLU A 13 -17.69 18.35 -23.00
C GLU A 13 -17.06 17.58 -21.84
N VAL A 14 -17.47 17.91 -20.61
CA VAL A 14 -16.83 17.41 -19.38
C VAL A 14 -17.85 17.04 -18.34
N ASN A 15 -17.49 16.11 -17.44
CA ASN A 15 -18.34 15.72 -16.33
C ASN A 15 -18.32 16.78 -15.21
N THR A 16 -19.50 17.10 -14.66
CA THR A 16 -19.61 17.84 -13.40
C THR A 16 -19.12 17.01 -12.22
N GLY A 17 -18.86 17.66 -11.07
CA GLY A 17 -18.42 17.00 -9.83
C GLY A 17 -16.91 17.03 -9.60
N LYS A 18 -16.13 17.39 -10.63
CA LYS A 18 -14.69 17.69 -10.51
C LYS A 18 -14.47 19.18 -10.41
N ASN A 19 -13.31 19.58 -9.85
CA ASN A 19 -12.86 20.96 -9.97
C ASN A 19 -12.24 21.21 -11.36
N LEU A 20 -12.04 22.48 -11.68
CA LEU A 20 -11.50 22.87 -12.97
C LEU A 20 -10.07 22.36 -13.21
N LEU A 21 -9.21 22.29 -12.16
CA LEU A 21 -7.87 21.73 -12.27
C LEU A 21 -7.89 20.25 -12.66
N GLU A 22 -8.69 19.44 -11.97
CA GLU A 22 -8.85 18.00 -12.28
C GLU A 22 -9.37 17.80 -13.71
N THR A 23 -10.28 18.67 -14.14
CA THR A 23 -10.84 18.65 -15.50
C THR A 23 -9.80 18.98 -16.54
N CYS A 24 -9.01 20.05 -16.34
CA CYS A 24 -7.89 20.41 -17.23
C CYS A 24 -6.88 19.27 -17.35
N LEU A 25 -6.45 18.69 -16.23
CA LEU A 25 -5.50 17.57 -16.22
C LEU A 25 -6.03 16.34 -16.94
N ALA A 26 -7.32 16.02 -16.77
CA ALA A 26 -7.98 14.90 -17.48
C ALA A 26 -8.06 15.12 -19.00
N LEU A 27 -8.08 16.38 -19.46
CA LEU A 27 -8.05 16.76 -20.86
C LEU A 27 -6.63 16.88 -21.44
N GLY A 28 -5.60 16.58 -20.64
CA GLY A 28 -4.20 16.78 -21.02
C GLY A 28 -3.73 18.23 -21.00
N ILE A 29 -4.52 19.15 -20.44
CA ILE A 29 -4.18 20.56 -20.28
C ILE A 29 -3.47 20.75 -18.95
N TYR A 30 -2.18 20.98 -18.98
CA TYR A 30 -1.39 21.14 -17.76
C TYR A 30 -1.60 22.53 -17.15
N VAL A 31 -1.99 22.54 -15.87
CA VAL A 31 -2.07 23.74 -15.04
C VAL A 31 -1.13 23.57 -13.86
N PRO A 32 -0.15 24.48 -13.65
CA PRO A 32 0.81 24.40 -12.55
C PRO A 32 0.13 24.37 -11.19
N HIS A 33 0.58 23.52 -10.27
CA HIS A 33 0.00 23.41 -8.93
C HIS A 33 0.96 22.71 -7.95
N PHE A 34 0.83 22.98 -6.63
CA PHE A 34 1.55 22.25 -5.58
C PHE A 34 0.62 21.60 -4.58
N CYS A 35 -0.34 22.33 -4.01
CA CYS A 35 -1.13 21.85 -2.86
C CYS A 35 -2.20 20.82 -3.22
N TYR A 36 -2.65 20.77 -4.46
CA TYR A 36 -3.56 19.73 -4.95
C TYR A 36 -2.82 18.39 -5.09
N HIS A 37 -3.50 17.31 -4.71
CA HIS A 37 -3.07 15.94 -4.97
C HIS A 37 -4.32 15.08 -5.21
N ALA A 38 -4.28 14.20 -6.21
CA ALA A 38 -5.47 13.45 -6.64
C ALA A 38 -6.13 12.61 -5.52
N ALA A 39 -5.34 12.05 -4.59
CA ALA A 39 -5.87 11.31 -3.44
C ALA A 39 -6.28 12.21 -2.26
N LEU A 40 -5.75 13.44 -2.16
CA LEU A 40 -5.95 14.33 -1.00
C LEU A 40 -6.90 15.49 -1.29
N GLY A 41 -7.25 15.72 -2.57
CA GLY A 41 -8.10 16.84 -2.98
C GLY A 41 -7.38 18.19 -2.92
N SER A 42 -8.17 19.27 -2.76
CA SER A 42 -7.73 20.67 -2.84
C SER A 42 -7.84 21.39 -1.50
N VAL A 43 -6.94 22.33 -1.26
CA VAL A 43 -6.94 23.22 -0.06
C VAL A 43 -6.72 24.69 -0.41
N GLY A 44 -6.37 24.99 -1.67
CA GLY A 44 -6.18 26.38 -2.15
C GLY A 44 -4.97 27.13 -1.59
N ALA A 45 -4.01 26.43 -0.94
CA ALA A 45 -2.92 27.08 -0.21
C ALA A 45 -1.84 27.70 -1.11
N CYS A 46 -1.42 27.00 -2.18
CA CYS A 46 -0.26 27.43 -2.98
C CYS A 46 -0.54 28.50 -4.03
N ARG A 47 -1.80 28.67 -4.45
CA ARG A 47 -2.29 29.61 -5.48
C ARG A 47 -1.62 29.51 -6.86
N LEU A 48 -0.79 28.52 -7.11
CA LEU A 48 -0.09 28.37 -8.38
C LEU A 48 -1.02 27.94 -9.53
N CYS A 49 -2.18 27.36 -9.24
CA CYS A 49 -3.17 26.93 -10.23
C CYS A 49 -4.07 28.06 -10.74
N ALA A 50 -3.57 29.29 -10.73
CA ALA A 50 -4.25 30.47 -11.23
C ALA A 50 -4.59 30.38 -12.72
N VAL A 51 -5.85 30.63 -13.08
CA VAL A 51 -6.37 30.77 -14.43
C VAL A 51 -7.28 31.98 -14.50
N LYS A 52 -7.54 32.50 -15.71
CA LYS A 52 -8.46 33.64 -15.86
C LYS A 52 -9.85 33.13 -16.28
N LYS A 53 -10.89 33.56 -15.58
CA LYS A 53 -12.29 33.21 -15.85
C LYS A 53 -13.04 34.44 -16.38
N PHE A 54 -13.83 34.24 -17.42
CA PHE A 54 -14.63 35.29 -18.08
C PHE A 54 -16.12 35.01 -17.84
N LYS A 55 -16.92 36.10 -17.80
CA LYS A 55 -18.38 36.01 -17.63
C LYS A 55 -19.08 35.64 -18.94
N THR A 56 -18.63 36.24 -20.04
CA THR A 56 -19.12 36.03 -21.40
C THR A 56 -17.97 36.01 -22.38
N GLN A 57 -18.23 35.69 -23.65
CA GLN A 57 -17.20 35.73 -24.70
C GLN A 57 -16.66 37.16 -24.98
N ASP A 58 -17.49 38.18 -24.73
CA ASP A 58 -17.13 39.61 -24.92
C ASP A 58 -16.47 40.21 -23.68
N ASP A 59 -16.42 39.49 -22.58
CA ASP A 59 -15.74 39.94 -21.35
C ASP A 59 -14.22 39.95 -21.55
N ARG A 60 -13.64 41.15 -21.71
CA ARG A 60 -12.19 41.32 -21.88
C ARG A 60 -11.43 41.48 -20.58
N GLN A 61 -12.13 41.73 -19.45
CA GLN A 61 -11.51 41.96 -18.17
C GLN A 61 -11.26 40.65 -17.44
N GLY A 62 -12.27 39.79 -17.32
CA GLY A 62 -12.21 38.53 -16.58
C GLY A 62 -11.78 38.69 -15.10
N ARG A 63 -11.50 37.59 -14.45
CA ARG A 63 -10.89 37.57 -13.10
C ARG A 63 -9.99 36.38 -12.92
N ILE A 64 -8.92 36.54 -12.14
CA ILE A 64 -8.06 35.42 -11.71
C ILE A 64 -8.80 34.57 -10.67
N ILE A 65 -8.82 33.28 -10.91
CA ILE A 65 -9.38 32.25 -10.01
C ILE A 65 -8.36 31.13 -9.81
N MET A 66 -8.53 30.37 -8.71
CA MET A 66 -7.74 29.16 -8.45
C MET A 66 -8.48 27.94 -8.97
N SER A 67 -8.00 27.35 -10.07
CA SER A 67 -8.69 26.24 -10.75
C SER A 67 -8.95 25.03 -9.84
N CYS A 68 -8.10 24.77 -8.85
CA CYS A 68 -8.30 23.69 -7.89
C CYS A 68 -9.46 23.93 -6.90
N MET A 69 -9.95 25.17 -6.78
CA MET A 69 -11.05 25.56 -5.89
C MET A 69 -12.32 25.97 -6.66
N GLU A 70 -12.33 25.85 -7.97
CA GLU A 70 -13.46 26.25 -8.80
C GLU A 70 -14.20 25.02 -9.34
N PRO A 71 -15.51 24.84 -9.00
CA PRO A 71 -16.32 23.78 -9.57
C PRO A 71 -16.63 24.05 -11.05
N VAL A 72 -16.60 23.01 -11.86
CA VAL A 72 -16.97 23.12 -13.29
C VAL A 72 -18.48 23.32 -13.42
N LYS A 73 -18.88 24.30 -14.23
CA LYS A 73 -20.28 24.64 -14.54
C LYS A 73 -20.48 24.80 -16.03
N ASP A 74 -21.71 24.57 -16.48
CA ASP A 74 -22.05 24.76 -17.90
C ASP A 74 -21.83 26.21 -18.36
N GLY A 75 -21.36 26.38 -19.59
CA GLY A 75 -21.04 27.69 -20.16
C GLY A 75 -19.79 28.38 -19.58
N MET A 76 -19.00 27.70 -18.74
CA MET A 76 -17.77 28.26 -18.15
C MET A 76 -16.76 28.60 -19.23
N ILE A 77 -16.20 29.82 -19.20
CA ILE A 77 -15.15 30.30 -20.10
C ILE A 77 -13.90 30.62 -19.28
N VAL A 78 -12.79 29.96 -19.59
CA VAL A 78 -11.52 30.16 -18.88
C VAL A 78 -10.34 30.19 -19.85
N SER A 79 -9.28 30.90 -19.46
CA SER A 79 -7.98 30.82 -20.12
C SER A 79 -6.89 30.42 -19.13
N VAL A 80 -6.17 29.37 -19.49
CA VAL A 80 -4.97 28.89 -18.79
C VAL A 80 -3.75 29.71 -19.19
N ASN A 81 -3.68 30.11 -20.46
CA ASN A 81 -2.54 30.80 -21.06
C ASN A 81 -2.68 32.34 -21.08
N ASP A 82 -3.70 32.88 -20.41
CA ASP A 82 -3.88 34.33 -20.28
C ASP A 82 -2.63 34.99 -19.68
N PRO A 83 -2.18 36.16 -20.27
CA PRO A 83 -0.97 36.84 -19.79
C PRO A 83 -1.00 37.24 -18.32
N GLU A 84 -2.17 37.67 -17.79
CA GLU A 84 -2.31 38.04 -16.38
C GLU A 84 -2.23 36.82 -15.47
N ALA A 85 -2.87 35.70 -15.83
CA ALA A 85 -2.75 34.45 -15.11
C ALA A 85 -1.32 33.93 -15.09
N THR A 86 -0.62 34.04 -16.21
CA THR A 86 0.80 33.67 -16.34
C THR A 86 1.70 34.55 -15.48
N ALA A 87 1.49 35.87 -15.51
CA ALA A 87 2.21 36.81 -14.65
C ALA A 87 1.96 36.54 -13.16
N PHE A 88 0.71 36.21 -12.78
CA PHE A 88 0.37 35.83 -11.42
C PHE A 88 1.14 34.57 -10.97
N ARG A 89 1.21 33.51 -11.80
CA ARG A 89 1.96 32.30 -11.49
C ARG A 89 3.47 32.59 -11.34
N LYS A 90 4.05 33.46 -12.20
CA LYS A 90 5.44 33.94 -12.04
C LYS A 90 5.67 34.59 -10.69
N ALA A 91 4.79 35.50 -10.28
CA ALA A 91 4.88 36.18 -8.98
C ALA A 91 4.77 35.20 -7.81
N VAL A 92 3.92 34.16 -7.91
CA VAL A 92 3.84 33.10 -6.90
C VAL A 92 5.17 32.36 -6.75
N ILE A 93 5.80 31.95 -7.86
CA ILE A 93 7.09 31.27 -7.82
C ILE A 93 8.18 32.18 -7.26
N GLU A 94 8.24 33.45 -7.69
CA GLU A 94 9.19 34.43 -7.14
C GLU A 94 8.99 34.59 -5.62
N GLY A 95 7.73 34.68 -5.15
CA GLY A 95 7.41 34.74 -3.74
C GLY A 95 7.88 33.52 -2.95
N LEU A 96 7.73 32.32 -3.49
CA LEU A 96 8.25 31.08 -2.87
C LEU A 96 9.79 31.11 -2.80
N MET A 97 10.45 31.54 -3.87
CA MET A 97 11.92 31.59 -3.96
C MET A 97 12.54 32.66 -3.08
N THR A 98 11.77 33.60 -2.52
CA THR A 98 12.32 34.56 -1.55
C THR A 98 12.89 33.87 -0.30
N ASN A 99 12.28 32.81 0.18
CA ASN A 99 12.73 32.06 1.35
C ASN A 99 13.32 30.68 1.03
N HIS A 100 12.91 30.05 -0.07
CA HIS A 100 13.44 28.73 -0.44
C HIS A 100 14.97 28.82 -0.67
N PRO A 101 15.78 27.89 -0.08
CA PRO A 101 17.24 27.90 -0.31
C PRO A 101 17.55 27.51 -1.77
N HIS A 102 18.63 28.10 -2.31
CA HIS A 102 19.14 27.73 -3.65
C HIS A 102 20.23 26.66 -3.53
N ASP A 103 19.91 25.57 -2.81
CA ASP A 103 20.83 24.48 -2.48
C ASP A 103 20.58 23.20 -3.30
N CYS A 104 19.97 23.34 -4.48
CA CYS A 104 19.64 22.21 -5.38
C CYS A 104 20.84 21.26 -5.64
N PRO A 105 22.08 21.74 -5.79
CA PRO A 105 23.24 20.83 -5.97
C PRO A 105 23.47 19.85 -4.82
N VAL A 106 23.05 20.18 -3.60
CA VAL A 106 23.19 19.33 -2.42
C VAL A 106 21.85 18.83 -1.87
N CYS A 107 20.74 19.22 -2.51
CA CYS A 107 19.40 18.79 -2.14
C CYS A 107 19.11 17.38 -2.68
N ASP A 108 18.69 16.46 -1.82
CA ASP A 108 18.38 15.08 -2.20
C ASP A 108 17.17 14.97 -3.15
N GLU A 109 16.33 16.03 -3.23
CA GLU A 109 15.20 16.12 -4.17
C GLU A 109 15.60 16.64 -5.55
N GLY A 110 16.81 17.19 -5.70
CA GLY A 110 17.29 17.74 -6.96
C GLY A 110 17.18 16.74 -8.11
N GLY A 111 16.51 17.17 -9.20
CA GLY A 111 16.26 16.35 -10.40
C GLY A 111 14.87 15.71 -10.47
N GLU A 112 14.14 15.60 -9.33
CA GLU A 112 12.73 15.20 -9.28
C GLU A 112 11.87 16.24 -8.52
N CYS A 113 12.38 17.44 -8.32
CA CYS A 113 11.75 18.50 -7.55
C CYS A 113 10.72 19.27 -8.40
N HIS A 114 9.46 19.16 -7.99
CA HIS A 114 8.38 19.88 -8.68
C HIS A 114 8.55 21.42 -8.65
N LEU A 115 9.20 21.96 -7.60
CA LEU A 115 9.52 23.39 -7.56
C LEU A 115 10.58 23.78 -8.60
N GLN A 116 11.60 22.94 -8.87
CA GLN A 116 12.56 23.18 -9.95
C GLN A 116 11.86 23.27 -11.31
N ASP A 117 10.94 22.33 -11.59
CA ASP A 117 10.17 22.35 -12.84
C ASP A 117 9.38 23.66 -12.98
N MET A 118 8.77 24.13 -11.89
CA MET A 118 8.02 25.38 -11.89
C MET A 118 8.90 26.62 -12.06
N THR A 119 10.13 26.62 -11.53
CA THR A 119 11.07 27.73 -11.75
C THR A 119 11.48 27.82 -13.22
N VAL A 120 11.73 26.69 -13.87
CA VAL A 120 12.03 26.62 -15.31
C VAL A 120 10.81 27.07 -16.13
N MET A 121 9.64 26.52 -15.85
CA MET A 121 8.39 26.82 -16.56
C MET A 121 8.01 28.32 -16.49
N THR A 122 8.29 28.98 -15.37
CA THR A 122 7.97 30.40 -15.17
C THR A 122 9.11 31.33 -15.61
N GLY A 123 10.26 30.80 -15.99
CA GLY A 123 11.45 31.58 -16.35
C GLY A 123 12.06 32.34 -15.17
N HIS A 124 11.90 31.80 -13.94
CA HIS A 124 12.49 32.41 -12.75
C HIS A 124 13.99 32.05 -12.67
N ASN A 125 14.86 33.04 -12.85
CA ASN A 125 16.31 32.87 -12.91
C ASN A 125 17.08 33.74 -11.91
N TYR A 126 16.46 34.74 -11.30
CA TYR A 126 17.08 35.56 -10.26
C TYR A 126 16.03 36.10 -9.27
N ARG A 127 16.49 36.48 -8.09
CA ARG A 127 15.69 37.06 -7.02
C ARG A 127 15.86 38.58 -7.00
N ARG A 128 14.76 39.30 -7.10
CA ARG A 128 14.74 40.78 -7.04
C ARG A 128 14.87 41.35 -5.63
N PHE A 129 14.62 40.53 -4.60
CA PHE A 129 14.60 40.95 -3.20
C PHE A 129 15.87 40.47 -2.49
N ASP A 130 16.49 41.37 -1.74
CA ASP A 130 17.65 41.07 -0.92
C ASP A 130 17.32 41.21 0.56
N PHE A 131 17.08 40.10 1.22
CA PHE A 131 16.84 40.03 2.67
C PHE A 131 17.24 38.65 3.21
N LYS A 132 17.44 38.58 4.52
CA LYS A 132 17.81 37.33 5.19
C LYS A 132 16.69 36.31 5.09
N LYS A 133 16.98 35.12 4.54
CA LYS A 133 16.03 34.00 4.51
C LYS A 133 15.72 33.49 5.91
N ARG A 134 14.50 33.00 6.10
CA ARG A 134 14.11 32.31 7.33
C ARG A 134 14.94 31.02 7.46
N THR A 135 15.28 30.69 8.71
CA THR A 135 16.03 29.48 9.02
C THR A 135 15.31 28.70 10.12
N TYR A 136 15.10 27.44 9.87
CA TYR A 136 14.48 26.51 10.79
C TYR A 136 15.49 25.43 11.22
N LYS A 137 15.31 24.92 12.44
CA LYS A 137 16.04 23.73 12.90
C LYS A 137 15.38 22.50 12.30
N ASN A 138 16.17 21.59 11.74
CA ASN A 138 15.69 20.29 11.27
C ASN A 138 15.47 19.35 12.46
N GLN A 139 14.60 18.33 12.27
CA GLN A 139 14.33 17.30 13.27
C GLN A 139 14.88 15.95 12.84
N GLU A 140 15.19 15.11 13.83
CA GLU A 140 15.34 13.68 13.63
C GLU A 140 13.94 13.03 13.59
N LEU A 141 13.59 12.39 12.46
CA LEU A 141 12.29 11.77 12.22
C LEU A 141 12.37 10.24 12.08
N GLY A 142 13.46 9.64 12.56
CA GLY A 142 13.69 8.20 12.53
C GLY A 142 14.61 7.74 11.39
N PRO A 143 14.68 6.43 11.13
CA PRO A 143 15.70 5.85 10.24
C PRO A 143 15.43 6.11 8.74
N PHE A 144 14.20 6.45 8.35
CA PHE A 144 13.77 6.44 6.95
C PHE A 144 13.64 7.82 6.33
N ILE A 145 13.29 8.84 7.12
CA ILE A 145 12.94 10.17 6.63
C ILE A 145 13.99 11.18 7.06
N ASN A 146 14.58 11.86 6.07
CA ASN A 146 15.41 13.04 6.30
C ASN A 146 14.51 14.29 6.28
N HIS A 147 14.81 15.28 7.12
CA HIS A 147 14.01 16.48 7.29
C HIS A 147 14.83 17.74 7.07
N GLU A 148 14.39 18.59 6.12
CA GLU A 148 15.03 19.87 5.77
C GLU A 148 13.99 20.98 5.69
N MET A 149 13.54 21.47 6.83
CA MET A 149 12.39 22.38 6.93
C MET A 149 12.55 23.68 6.15
N ASN A 150 13.77 24.16 5.92
CA ASN A 150 14.04 25.38 5.15
C ASN A 150 13.53 25.31 3.69
N ARG A 151 13.31 24.11 3.15
CA ARG A 151 12.82 23.86 1.79
C ARG A 151 11.30 23.87 1.69
N CYS A 152 10.60 24.15 2.78
CA CYS A 152 9.13 24.08 2.82
C CYS A 152 8.48 25.26 2.07
N ILE A 153 7.51 24.95 1.21
CA ILE A 153 6.66 25.91 0.49
C ILE A 153 5.23 25.99 1.05
N GLN A 154 5.00 25.41 2.22
CA GLN A 154 3.74 25.46 2.95
C GLN A 154 2.52 24.96 2.12
N CYS A 155 2.69 23.87 1.40
CA CYS A 155 1.63 23.29 0.56
C CYS A 155 0.65 22.40 1.31
N TYR A 156 0.93 22.02 2.56
CA TYR A 156 0.11 21.19 3.44
C TYR A 156 -0.16 19.76 2.96
N ARG A 157 0.49 19.26 1.90
CA ARG A 157 0.31 17.87 1.47
C ARG A 157 0.71 16.86 2.54
N CYS A 158 1.82 17.10 3.24
CA CYS A 158 2.37 16.21 4.27
C CYS A 158 1.38 15.96 5.40
N ILE A 159 0.81 17.03 5.99
CA ILE A 159 -0.14 16.91 7.10
C ILE A 159 -1.45 16.24 6.67
N ARG A 160 -1.98 16.62 5.50
CA ARG A 160 -3.20 16.05 4.94
C ARG A 160 -3.06 14.57 4.61
N PHE A 161 -1.88 14.16 4.15
CA PHE A 161 -1.58 12.75 3.97
C PHE A 161 -1.42 12.05 5.32
N TYR A 162 -0.46 12.48 6.12
CA TYR A 162 -0.02 11.73 7.29
C TYR A 162 -1.12 11.61 8.36
N ASN A 163 -1.77 12.74 8.69
CA ASN A 163 -2.80 12.75 9.74
C ASN A 163 -4.18 12.35 9.19
N ASP A 164 -4.64 13.04 8.14
CA ASP A 164 -6.04 12.90 7.73
C ASP A 164 -6.30 11.65 6.89
N TYR A 165 -5.33 11.28 6.04
CA TYR A 165 -5.49 10.13 5.15
C TYR A 165 -4.96 8.84 5.79
N ALA A 166 -3.74 8.87 6.32
CA ALA A 166 -3.07 7.71 6.90
C ALA A 166 -3.36 7.49 8.40
N GLY A 167 -3.89 8.51 9.11
CA GLY A 167 -4.26 8.40 10.53
C GLY A 167 -3.09 8.48 11.50
N GLY A 168 -1.97 9.08 11.10
CA GLY A 168 -0.87 9.39 12.01
C GLY A 168 -1.25 10.51 12.99
N ASN A 169 -0.72 10.49 14.20
CA ASN A 169 -1.05 11.43 15.26
C ASN A 169 0.19 12.07 15.91
N ASP A 170 1.37 11.71 15.45
CA ASP A 170 2.66 12.14 15.99
C ASP A 170 3.37 13.18 15.09
N PHE A 171 2.67 13.72 14.11
CA PHE A 171 3.13 14.76 13.19
C PHE A 171 2.13 15.92 13.18
N GLY A 172 2.61 17.17 13.10
CA GLY A 172 1.76 18.35 13.21
C GLY A 172 2.25 19.58 12.46
N VAL A 173 1.45 20.65 12.56
CA VAL A 173 1.78 21.99 12.12
C VAL A 173 1.90 22.87 13.34
N PHE A 174 3.02 23.54 13.51
CA PHE A 174 3.33 24.40 14.64
C PHE A 174 3.62 25.82 14.17
N GLY A 175 3.45 26.77 15.08
CA GLY A 175 3.65 28.19 14.79
C GLY A 175 2.52 28.84 14.00
N SER A 176 2.72 30.07 13.58
CA SER A 176 1.74 30.85 12.85
C SER A 176 2.40 31.82 11.86
N ARG A 177 1.61 32.33 10.91
CA ARG A 177 2.03 33.31 9.89
C ARG A 177 3.25 32.82 9.11
N ASP A 178 4.38 33.51 9.27
CA ASP A 178 5.65 33.24 8.57
C ASP A 178 6.56 32.26 9.33
N ALA A 179 6.19 31.82 10.53
CA ALA A 179 6.94 30.89 11.37
C ALA A 179 6.32 29.47 11.40
N ILE A 180 5.62 29.06 10.35
CA ILE A 180 4.97 27.74 10.27
C ILE A 180 6.03 26.65 10.13
N TYR A 181 5.88 25.59 10.95
CA TYR A 181 6.76 24.44 11.01
C TYR A 181 5.99 23.14 10.87
N PHE A 182 6.44 22.24 10.00
CA PHE A 182 5.86 20.90 9.80
C PHE A 182 6.82 19.86 10.38
N GLY A 183 6.38 19.11 11.38
CA GLY A 183 7.22 18.13 12.04
C GLY A 183 6.53 17.48 13.24
N ARG A 184 7.31 16.86 14.11
CA ARG A 184 6.86 16.35 15.42
C ARG A 184 6.97 17.47 16.48
N PHE A 185 6.32 17.31 17.63
CA PHE A 185 6.50 18.22 18.77
C PHE A 185 7.95 18.19 19.29
N LYS A 186 8.59 17.00 19.23
CA LYS A 186 10.00 16.79 19.56
C LYS A 186 10.61 15.74 18.64
N ASP A 187 11.92 15.64 18.59
CA ASP A 187 12.64 14.61 17.83
C ASP A 187 12.13 13.20 18.18
N GLY A 188 12.14 12.30 17.21
CA GLY A 188 11.71 10.91 17.36
C GLY A 188 11.18 10.33 16.06
N SER A 189 11.14 9.01 15.97
CA SER A 189 10.64 8.33 14.77
C SER A 189 9.16 8.61 14.53
N LEU A 190 8.80 8.78 13.26
CA LEU A 190 7.42 8.76 12.81
C LEU A 190 6.90 7.31 12.89
N GLU A 191 5.80 7.11 13.60
CA GLU A 191 5.33 5.77 13.96
C GLU A 191 4.29 5.18 13.00
N ASN A 192 3.72 6.00 12.11
CA ASN A 192 2.73 5.51 11.16
C ASN A 192 3.40 4.66 10.07
N GLU A 193 2.81 3.52 9.74
CA GLU A 193 3.29 2.55 8.74
C GLU A 193 3.33 3.07 7.30
N PHE A 194 2.94 4.30 7.09
CA PHE A 194 2.97 5.00 5.79
C PHE A 194 3.87 6.24 5.80
N SER A 195 4.72 6.40 6.80
CA SER A 195 5.56 7.60 6.97
C SER A 195 6.41 7.91 5.74
N GLY A 196 6.91 6.88 5.05
CA GLY A 196 7.73 7.01 3.85
C GLY A 196 7.05 7.71 2.67
N ASN A 197 5.70 7.77 2.64
CA ASN A 197 5.02 8.52 1.59
C ASN A 197 5.20 10.04 1.73
N LEU A 198 5.65 10.55 2.88
CA LEU A 198 6.02 11.95 3.01
C LEU A 198 7.07 12.38 1.98
N VAL A 199 7.96 11.44 1.58
CA VAL A 199 8.96 11.68 0.53
C VAL A 199 8.32 11.93 -0.85
N GLU A 200 7.24 11.20 -1.18
CA GLU A 200 6.59 11.32 -2.49
C GLU A 200 5.49 12.39 -2.53
N VAL A 201 4.79 12.63 -1.41
CA VAL A 201 3.76 13.67 -1.38
C VAL A 201 4.34 15.08 -1.24
N CYS A 202 5.57 15.22 -0.73
CA CYS A 202 6.24 16.51 -0.62
C CYS A 202 6.72 16.96 -2.01
N PRO A 203 6.31 18.14 -2.51
CA PRO A 203 6.72 18.61 -3.83
C PRO A 203 8.11 19.24 -3.85
N THR A 204 8.83 19.21 -2.71
CA THR A 204 10.17 19.78 -2.53
C THR A 204 10.99 18.91 -1.58
N GLY A 205 12.25 19.21 -1.40
CA GLY A 205 13.19 18.43 -0.58
C GLY A 205 13.07 18.60 0.94
N VAL A 206 11.86 18.83 1.49
CA VAL A 206 11.66 18.88 2.95
C VAL A 206 11.77 17.49 3.55
N PHE A 207 11.04 16.54 2.99
CA PHE A 207 11.09 15.13 3.36
C PHE A 207 11.72 14.35 2.23
N THR A 208 12.87 13.75 2.49
CA THR A 208 13.60 12.97 1.49
C THR A 208 13.96 11.59 2.05
N ASP A 209 14.23 10.64 1.17
CA ASP A 209 14.60 9.28 1.52
C ASP A 209 15.99 9.24 2.15
N LYS A 210 16.03 8.95 3.46
CA LYS A 210 17.27 8.88 4.24
C LYS A 210 18.12 7.68 3.85
N THR A 211 17.50 6.60 3.34
CA THR A 211 18.23 5.41 2.90
C THR A 211 18.92 5.67 1.57
N LEU A 212 18.28 6.33 0.61
CA LEU A 212 18.88 6.75 -0.66
C LEU A 212 20.03 7.76 -0.43
N LYS A 213 19.84 8.73 0.48
CA LYS A 213 20.83 9.77 0.80
C LYS A 213 22.20 9.19 1.20
N ARG A 214 22.24 8.04 1.88
CA ARG A 214 23.48 7.37 2.30
C ARG A 214 24.40 6.98 1.15
N HIS A 215 23.86 6.85 -0.05
CA HIS A 215 24.59 6.38 -1.23
C HIS A 215 25.14 7.49 -2.11
N TYR A 216 24.87 8.76 -1.81
CA TYR A 216 25.26 9.93 -2.63
C TYR A 216 24.88 9.81 -4.11
N THR A 217 23.83 9.01 -4.39
CA THR A 217 23.32 8.76 -5.74
C THR A 217 22.23 9.76 -6.08
N ARG A 218 22.31 10.37 -7.25
CA ARG A 218 21.24 11.23 -7.74
C ARG A 218 20.12 10.39 -8.34
N LYS A 219 18.90 10.89 -8.25
CA LYS A 219 17.69 10.16 -8.68
C LYS A 219 17.71 9.84 -10.18
N TRP A 220 18.29 10.71 -11.00
CA TRP A 220 18.47 10.48 -12.46
C TRP A 220 19.55 9.47 -12.81
N ASP A 221 20.42 9.12 -11.88
CA ASP A 221 21.47 8.10 -12.09
C ASP A 221 20.93 6.68 -11.90
N LEU A 222 19.71 6.53 -11.38
CA LEU A 222 19.12 5.24 -11.11
C LEU A 222 18.55 4.60 -12.37
N THR A 223 18.84 3.32 -12.56
CA THR A 223 18.11 2.47 -13.50
C THR A 223 16.81 2.03 -12.81
N ASN A 224 15.68 2.50 -13.33
CA ASN A 224 14.37 2.23 -12.75
C ASN A 224 13.65 1.12 -13.51
N SER A 225 13.09 0.14 -12.78
CA SER A 225 12.28 -0.93 -13.34
C SER A 225 10.96 -1.10 -12.61
N PRO A 226 9.85 -1.38 -13.33
CA PRO A 226 8.59 -1.74 -12.70
C PRO A 226 8.74 -3.07 -11.96
N SER A 227 8.14 -3.14 -10.75
CA SER A 227 8.19 -4.33 -9.91
C SER A 227 6.89 -4.48 -9.11
N VAL A 228 6.80 -5.53 -8.33
CA VAL A 228 5.71 -5.82 -7.39
C VAL A 228 6.31 -6.09 -6.01
N CYS A 229 5.69 -5.53 -4.99
CA CYS A 229 6.11 -5.72 -3.60
C CYS A 229 5.85 -7.16 -3.15
N ILE A 230 6.85 -7.80 -2.54
CA ILE A 230 6.81 -9.20 -2.09
C ILE A 230 6.52 -9.37 -0.59
N HIS A 231 6.23 -8.29 0.15
CA HIS A 231 6.16 -8.34 1.62
C HIS A 231 4.82 -8.79 2.20
N CYS A 232 3.76 -8.81 1.40
CA CYS A 232 2.44 -9.34 1.80
C CYS A 232 1.59 -9.68 0.57
N SER A 233 0.45 -10.31 0.79
CA SER A 233 -0.46 -10.78 -0.26
C SER A 233 -1.17 -9.69 -1.06
N VAL A 234 -1.01 -8.39 -0.72
CA VAL A 234 -1.62 -7.29 -1.48
C VAL A 234 -0.97 -7.09 -2.85
N GLY A 235 0.35 -7.33 -2.98
CA GLY A 235 1.04 -7.22 -4.26
C GLY A 235 1.09 -5.78 -4.81
N CYS A 236 1.43 -4.80 -3.99
CA CYS A 236 1.53 -3.39 -4.39
C CYS A 236 2.48 -3.19 -5.56
N ASN A 237 2.08 -2.34 -6.52
CA ASN A 237 2.91 -1.99 -7.65
C ASN A 237 4.01 -1.00 -7.23
N THR A 238 5.25 -1.28 -7.63
CA THR A 238 6.43 -0.50 -7.23
C THR A 238 7.31 -0.17 -8.42
N ILE A 239 8.22 0.77 -8.23
CA ILE A 239 9.38 1.04 -9.09
C ILE A 239 10.62 0.80 -8.25
N ALA A 240 11.46 -0.13 -8.68
CA ALA A 240 12.75 -0.40 -8.08
C ALA A 240 13.84 0.40 -8.78
N GLY A 241 14.62 1.16 -8.03
CA GLY A 241 15.73 1.96 -8.54
C GLY A 241 17.07 1.37 -8.15
N GLU A 242 17.87 0.95 -9.11
CA GLU A 242 19.17 0.30 -8.97
C GLU A 242 20.30 1.24 -9.39
N ARG A 243 21.47 1.11 -8.76
CA ARG A 243 22.73 1.68 -9.21
C ARG A 243 23.92 0.81 -8.78
N TYR A 244 24.80 0.51 -9.71
CA TYR A 244 26.03 -0.29 -9.48
C TYR A 244 25.76 -1.67 -8.85
N GLY A 245 24.72 -2.37 -9.29
CA GLY A 245 24.36 -3.69 -8.80
C GLY A 245 23.67 -3.69 -7.43
N GLY A 246 23.33 -2.53 -6.87
CA GLY A 246 22.64 -2.41 -5.59
C GLY A 246 21.30 -1.69 -5.71
N LEU A 247 20.27 -2.22 -5.08
CA LEU A 247 18.96 -1.57 -4.98
C LEU A 247 19.07 -0.36 -4.04
N ARG A 248 18.68 0.82 -4.51
CA ARG A 248 18.88 2.09 -3.81
C ARG A 248 17.60 2.68 -3.25
N ARG A 249 16.46 2.45 -3.93
CA ARG A 249 15.14 2.88 -3.46
C ARG A 249 14.02 2.06 -4.06
N ILE A 250 12.87 2.08 -3.38
CA ILE A 250 11.60 1.62 -3.91
C ILE A 250 10.60 2.78 -3.86
N MET A 251 9.91 3.03 -4.98
CA MET A 251 8.85 4.03 -5.10
C MET A 251 7.50 3.38 -5.35
N SER A 252 6.43 4.10 -5.02
CA SER A 252 5.09 3.71 -5.42
C SER A 252 4.90 3.86 -6.93
N ARG A 253 4.35 2.85 -7.58
CA ARG A 253 3.87 2.92 -8.97
C ARG A 253 2.34 2.89 -8.94
N TYR A 254 1.72 3.95 -9.45
CA TYR A 254 0.27 4.09 -9.41
C TYR A 254 -0.45 2.90 -10.01
N ASN A 255 -1.39 2.33 -9.24
CA ASN A 255 -2.35 1.35 -9.71
C ASN A 255 -3.69 1.59 -9.01
N GLY A 256 -4.69 2.09 -9.75
CA GLY A 256 -5.98 2.47 -9.18
C GLY A 256 -6.78 1.33 -8.56
N SER A 257 -6.48 0.07 -8.91
CA SER A 257 -7.15 -1.12 -8.38
C SER A 257 -6.44 -1.74 -7.17
N VAL A 258 -5.14 -1.49 -7.00
CA VAL A 258 -4.31 -2.12 -5.95
C VAL A 258 -3.87 -1.09 -4.90
N ASN A 259 -2.82 -0.32 -5.14
CA ASN A 259 -2.22 0.54 -4.11
C ASN A 259 -2.46 2.04 -4.32
N GLY A 260 -3.20 2.45 -5.37
CA GLY A 260 -3.40 3.86 -5.68
C GLY A 260 -2.05 4.58 -5.81
N TYR A 261 -1.87 5.63 -5.03
CA TYR A 261 -0.67 6.48 -5.02
C TYR A 261 0.34 6.11 -3.92
N PHE A 262 0.04 5.17 -3.02
CA PHE A 262 0.78 5.01 -1.77
C PHE A 262 1.38 3.61 -1.62
N LEU A 263 2.36 3.52 -0.73
CA LEU A 263 3.07 2.30 -0.38
C LEU A 263 3.37 2.30 1.12
N CYS A 264 3.24 1.17 1.80
CA CYS A 264 3.62 1.09 3.20
C CYS A 264 5.15 1.11 3.38
N ASP A 265 5.62 1.48 4.56
CA ASP A 265 7.04 1.62 4.86
C ASP A 265 7.81 0.31 4.72
N ARG A 266 7.18 -0.83 5.06
CA ARG A 266 7.77 -2.14 4.80
C ARG A 266 7.98 -2.40 3.31
N GLY A 267 7.01 -2.03 2.47
CA GLY A 267 7.14 -2.15 1.01
C GLY A 267 8.18 -1.21 0.42
N ARG A 268 8.38 -0.04 1.04
CA ARG A 268 9.32 0.99 0.58
C ARG A 268 10.76 0.74 1.03
N PHE A 269 10.96 0.35 2.30
CA PHE A 269 12.28 0.28 2.92
C PHE A 269 12.74 -1.15 3.25
N GLY A 270 11.86 -2.14 3.10
CA GLY A 270 12.17 -3.53 3.46
C GLY A 270 13.03 -4.28 2.43
N TYR A 271 13.76 -3.61 1.57
CA TYR A 271 14.54 -4.22 0.48
C TYR A 271 16.01 -4.48 0.81
N GLU A 272 16.50 -4.12 1.98
CA GLU A 272 17.93 -4.22 2.33
C GLU A 272 18.48 -5.66 2.25
N PHE A 273 17.63 -6.68 2.45
CA PHE A 273 18.02 -8.08 2.26
C PHE A 273 18.51 -8.39 0.83
N VAL A 274 18.13 -7.59 -0.18
CA VAL A 274 18.61 -7.74 -1.57
C VAL A 274 20.07 -7.35 -1.69
N ASN A 275 20.50 -6.36 -0.88
CA ASN A 275 21.86 -5.81 -0.87
C ASN A 275 22.79 -6.52 0.11
N ASP A 276 22.27 -7.41 0.97
CA ASP A 276 23.02 -8.03 2.06
C ASP A 276 24.28 -8.76 1.55
N ASP A 277 25.38 -8.58 2.25
CA ASP A 277 26.66 -9.19 1.89
C ASP A 277 26.69 -10.70 2.14
N GLN A 278 25.84 -11.20 3.05
CA GLN A 278 25.67 -12.63 3.31
C GLN A 278 24.88 -13.34 2.21
N ARG A 279 24.25 -12.58 1.29
CA ARG A 279 23.51 -13.17 0.17
C ARG A 279 24.47 -13.95 -0.75
N ILE A 280 24.09 -15.16 -1.12
CA ILE A 280 24.83 -15.97 -2.08
C ILE A 280 24.76 -15.28 -3.45
N LYS A 281 25.91 -14.74 -3.92
CA LYS A 281 26.03 -13.98 -5.18
C LYS A 281 26.78 -14.77 -6.27
N LYS A 282 27.37 -15.91 -5.93
CA LYS A 282 28.15 -16.76 -6.84
C LYS A 282 27.74 -18.20 -6.68
N VAL A 283 27.82 -18.93 -7.75
CA VAL A 283 27.58 -20.38 -7.73
C VAL A 283 28.60 -21.05 -6.83
N GLN A 284 28.12 -21.94 -5.96
CA GLN A 284 28.92 -22.67 -4.99
C GLN A 284 28.55 -24.16 -5.01
N ILE A 285 29.53 -25.00 -4.82
CA ILE A 285 29.34 -26.45 -4.59
C ILE A 285 29.97 -26.80 -3.24
N ARG A 286 29.23 -27.55 -2.44
CA ARG A 286 29.72 -28.17 -1.20
C ARG A 286 29.69 -29.69 -1.40
N MET A 287 30.82 -30.35 -1.23
CA MET A 287 30.94 -31.78 -1.49
C MET A 287 30.51 -32.65 -0.30
N THR A 288 30.71 -32.14 0.92
CA THR A 288 30.29 -32.82 2.15
C THR A 288 29.71 -31.77 3.13
N LYS A 289 28.96 -32.25 4.12
CA LYS A 289 28.31 -31.37 5.13
C LYS A 289 29.32 -30.47 5.87
N ASP A 290 30.53 -30.99 6.10
CA ASP A 290 31.58 -30.33 6.87
C ASP A 290 32.63 -29.59 6.01
N SER A 291 32.51 -29.66 4.67
CA SER A 291 33.42 -28.94 3.77
C SER A 291 32.97 -27.48 3.56
N ASP A 292 33.91 -26.57 3.36
CA ASP A 292 33.61 -25.23 2.94
C ASP A 292 33.05 -25.21 1.50
N PRO A 293 32.10 -24.33 1.20
CA PRO A 293 31.56 -24.17 -0.14
C PRO A 293 32.64 -23.63 -1.10
N GLU A 294 32.84 -24.32 -2.21
CA GLU A 294 33.79 -23.94 -3.26
C GLU A 294 33.08 -23.17 -4.37
N HIS A 295 33.61 -22.00 -4.75
CA HIS A 295 33.12 -21.26 -5.92
C HIS A 295 33.49 -21.99 -7.21
N VAL A 296 32.52 -22.13 -8.11
CA VAL A 296 32.71 -22.82 -9.38
C VAL A 296 32.33 -21.96 -10.58
N ILE A 297 33.02 -22.15 -11.68
CA ILE A 297 32.69 -21.57 -12.98
C ILE A 297 31.49 -22.31 -13.62
N PRO A 298 30.74 -21.67 -14.52
CA PRO A 298 29.54 -22.27 -15.14
C PRO A 298 29.78 -23.64 -15.78
N GLU A 299 30.90 -23.82 -16.50
CA GLU A 299 31.22 -25.05 -17.19
C GLU A 299 31.44 -26.25 -16.24
N ARG A 300 32.07 -26.00 -15.09
CA ARG A 300 32.24 -27.00 -14.02
C ARG A 300 30.91 -27.33 -13.34
N LEU A 301 30.03 -26.31 -13.15
CA LEU A 301 28.70 -26.52 -12.63
C LEU A 301 27.88 -27.43 -13.56
N GLU A 302 27.87 -27.15 -14.87
CA GLU A 302 27.14 -27.93 -15.86
C GLU A 302 27.57 -29.41 -15.85
N ALA A 303 28.87 -29.68 -15.82
CA ALA A 303 29.39 -31.04 -15.71
C ALA A 303 28.92 -31.74 -14.42
N LYS A 304 28.96 -31.04 -13.27
CA LYS A 304 28.53 -31.60 -11.99
C LYS A 304 27.00 -31.84 -11.92
N LEU A 305 26.21 -30.93 -12.48
CA LEU A 305 24.76 -31.11 -12.57
C LEU A 305 24.41 -32.28 -13.49
N SER A 306 25.07 -32.42 -14.64
CA SER A 306 24.87 -33.54 -15.55
C SER A 306 25.21 -34.90 -14.90
N GLU A 307 26.31 -34.97 -14.14
CA GLU A 307 26.67 -36.14 -13.34
C GLU A 307 25.60 -36.44 -12.29
N ALA A 308 25.15 -35.41 -11.54
CA ALA A 308 24.13 -35.54 -10.51
C ALA A 308 22.78 -36.01 -11.09
N ILE A 309 22.35 -35.42 -12.21
CA ILE A 309 21.10 -35.77 -12.89
C ILE A 309 21.16 -37.25 -13.38
N SER A 310 22.28 -37.68 -13.91
CA SER A 310 22.41 -39.05 -14.46
C SER A 310 22.31 -40.16 -13.40
N ARG A 311 22.70 -39.88 -12.16
CA ARG A 311 22.64 -40.84 -11.03
C ARG A 311 21.39 -40.73 -10.18
N THR A 312 20.63 -39.64 -10.28
CA THR A 312 19.44 -39.39 -9.49
C THR A 312 18.22 -40.01 -10.15
N ARG A 313 17.50 -40.88 -9.43
CA ARG A 313 16.29 -41.56 -9.95
C ARG A 313 15.03 -40.75 -9.83
N LYS A 314 14.91 -39.98 -8.77
CA LYS A 314 13.74 -39.17 -8.47
C LYS A 314 14.17 -37.77 -8.03
N TRP A 315 13.53 -36.76 -8.54
CA TRP A 315 13.70 -35.36 -8.10
C TRP A 315 12.48 -34.85 -7.36
N ILE A 316 12.71 -34.19 -6.24
CA ILE A 316 11.70 -33.49 -5.46
C ILE A 316 11.94 -31.99 -5.59
N GLY A 317 10.89 -31.22 -5.87
CA GLY A 317 10.93 -29.79 -5.96
C GLY A 317 10.17 -29.15 -4.80
N ILE A 318 10.85 -28.30 -4.03
CA ILE A 318 10.23 -27.50 -2.97
C ILE A 318 10.14 -26.07 -3.45
N GLY A 319 8.90 -25.60 -3.66
CA GLY A 319 8.58 -24.25 -4.05
C GLY A 319 8.63 -23.24 -2.92
N SER A 320 8.23 -22.01 -3.23
CA SER A 320 8.20 -20.91 -2.27
C SER A 320 7.01 -19.99 -2.52
N PRO A 321 6.26 -19.64 -1.49
CA PRO A 321 5.19 -18.63 -1.60
C PRO A 321 5.73 -17.19 -1.79
N ARG A 322 7.04 -16.99 -1.77
CA ARG A 322 7.72 -15.72 -2.07
C ARG A 322 8.30 -15.66 -3.49
N ALA A 323 8.63 -16.80 -4.07
CA ALA A 323 9.06 -16.88 -5.47
C ALA A 323 7.92 -16.56 -6.42
N SER A 324 8.23 -16.20 -7.67
CA SER A 324 7.23 -15.97 -8.70
C SER A 324 6.42 -17.24 -9.00
N LEU A 325 5.21 -17.10 -9.48
CA LEU A 325 4.39 -18.26 -9.88
C LEU A 325 5.01 -18.97 -11.07
N GLU A 326 5.64 -18.21 -11.98
CA GLU A 326 6.38 -18.76 -13.13
C GLU A 326 7.54 -19.66 -12.69
N ALA A 327 8.31 -19.24 -11.68
CA ALA A 327 9.41 -20.04 -11.15
C ALA A 327 8.90 -21.32 -10.45
N ASN A 328 7.84 -21.21 -9.65
CA ASN A 328 7.17 -22.36 -9.03
C ASN A 328 6.61 -23.33 -10.08
N PHE A 329 5.97 -22.80 -11.14
CA PHE A 329 5.44 -23.60 -12.23
C PHE A 329 6.55 -24.32 -13.02
N ALA A 330 7.66 -23.62 -13.29
CA ALA A 330 8.81 -24.21 -13.95
C ALA A 330 9.40 -25.37 -13.12
N LEU A 331 9.54 -25.18 -11.79
CA LEU A 331 9.99 -26.23 -10.89
C LEU A 331 9.02 -27.43 -10.88
N SER A 332 7.71 -27.18 -10.74
CA SER A 332 6.68 -28.21 -10.79
C SER A 332 6.70 -28.99 -12.10
N SER A 333 6.93 -28.32 -13.23
CA SER A 333 7.03 -28.94 -14.55
C SER A 333 8.31 -29.78 -14.71
N LEU A 334 9.40 -29.35 -14.05
CA LEU A 334 10.69 -30.05 -14.09
C LEU A 334 10.65 -31.38 -13.31
N VAL A 335 10.08 -31.36 -12.10
CA VAL A 335 10.11 -32.56 -11.22
C VAL A 335 8.86 -33.44 -11.35
N GLY A 336 7.81 -32.95 -12.02
CA GLY A 336 6.48 -33.56 -12.06
C GLY A 336 5.61 -33.12 -10.90
N LYS A 337 4.30 -32.98 -11.14
CA LYS A 337 3.33 -32.45 -10.16
C LYS A 337 3.29 -33.26 -8.85
N GLU A 338 3.45 -34.59 -8.96
CA GLU A 338 3.47 -35.54 -7.85
C GLU A 338 4.71 -35.42 -6.96
N ASN A 339 5.77 -34.76 -7.45
CA ASN A 339 7.02 -34.52 -6.74
C ASN A 339 7.22 -33.06 -6.38
N PHE A 340 6.18 -32.23 -6.53
CA PHE A 340 6.21 -30.79 -6.22
C PHE A 340 5.53 -30.50 -4.88
N PHE A 341 6.22 -29.74 -4.03
CA PHE A 341 5.77 -29.36 -2.69
C PHE A 341 5.83 -27.84 -2.51
N HIS A 342 4.82 -27.28 -1.81
CA HIS A 342 4.65 -25.82 -1.68
C HIS A 342 5.70 -25.14 -0.78
N GLY A 343 6.53 -25.93 -0.08
CA GLY A 343 7.57 -25.38 0.79
C GLY A 343 7.05 -24.66 2.04
N ILE A 344 5.87 -25.04 2.54
CA ILE A 344 5.25 -24.56 3.76
C ILE A 344 4.80 -25.74 4.63
N SER A 345 4.60 -25.50 5.93
CA SER A 345 4.13 -26.53 6.86
C SER A 345 2.75 -27.08 6.45
N ARG A 346 2.43 -28.31 6.86
CA ARG A 346 1.10 -28.93 6.64
C ARG A 346 -0.02 -28.05 7.21
N LYS A 347 0.17 -27.48 8.39
CA LYS A 347 -0.79 -26.56 9.00
C LYS A 347 -1.06 -25.33 8.13
N ASP A 348 -0.02 -24.67 7.63
CA ASP A 348 -0.16 -23.49 6.76
C ASP A 348 -0.76 -23.85 5.41
N HIS A 349 -0.37 -25.03 4.87
CA HIS A 349 -0.93 -25.56 3.64
C HIS A 349 -2.45 -25.78 3.73
N GLU A 350 -2.91 -26.41 4.81
CA GLU A 350 -4.34 -26.63 5.08
C GLU A 350 -5.11 -25.31 5.24
N LEU A 351 -4.53 -24.31 5.93
CA LEU A 351 -5.12 -22.99 6.07
C LEU A 351 -5.30 -22.30 4.72
N VAL A 352 -4.25 -22.31 3.89
CA VAL A 352 -4.28 -21.71 2.53
C VAL A 352 -5.32 -22.42 1.67
N LYS A 353 -5.35 -23.76 1.65
CA LYS A 353 -6.33 -24.56 0.89
C LYS A 353 -7.76 -24.29 1.36
N SER A 354 -7.99 -24.20 2.66
CA SER A 354 -9.31 -23.86 3.22
C SER A 354 -9.77 -22.46 2.80
N ALA A 355 -8.88 -21.47 2.88
CA ALA A 355 -9.17 -20.12 2.45
C ALA A 355 -9.51 -20.04 0.95
N ILE A 356 -8.74 -20.72 0.10
CA ILE A 356 -8.99 -20.80 -1.35
C ILE A 356 -10.33 -21.48 -1.63
N SER A 357 -10.62 -22.60 -0.97
CA SER A 357 -11.89 -23.32 -1.14
C SER A 357 -13.10 -22.44 -0.82
N ILE A 358 -13.02 -21.64 0.25
CA ILE A 358 -14.06 -20.68 0.64
C ILE A 358 -14.21 -19.56 -0.41
N LEU A 359 -13.12 -19.04 -0.93
CA LEU A 359 -13.17 -17.98 -1.96
C LEU A 359 -13.70 -18.49 -3.31
N MET A 360 -13.43 -19.75 -3.66
CA MET A 360 -13.88 -20.32 -4.93
C MET A 360 -15.32 -20.83 -4.89
N ASN A 361 -15.74 -21.42 -3.78
CA ASN A 361 -17.01 -22.13 -3.67
C ASN A 361 -18.04 -21.41 -2.80
N GLY A 362 -17.63 -20.41 -2.02
CA GLY A 362 -18.50 -19.63 -1.15
C GLY A 362 -19.26 -18.53 -1.90
N SER A 363 -20.22 -17.93 -1.24
CA SER A 363 -21.08 -16.88 -1.78
C SER A 363 -20.48 -15.47 -1.69
N GLY A 364 -19.34 -15.31 -1.00
CA GLY A 364 -18.65 -14.03 -0.80
C GLY A 364 -17.86 -13.59 -2.04
N ARG A 365 -17.91 -12.29 -2.35
CA ARG A 365 -17.12 -11.71 -3.45
C ARG A 365 -15.84 -11.07 -2.92
N SER A 366 -14.69 -11.43 -3.49
CA SER A 366 -13.40 -10.79 -3.17
C SER A 366 -13.35 -9.35 -3.69
N PRO A 367 -13.13 -8.34 -2.82
CA PRO A 367 -13.05 -6.95 -3.23
C PRO A 367 -11.64 -6.55 -3.68
N SER A 368 -11.56 -5.58 -4.59
CA SER A 368 -10.37 -4.76 -4.76
C SER A 368 -10.20 -3.79 -3.57
N LEU A 369 -9.00 -3.24 -3.37
CA LEU A 369 -8.79 -2.21 -2.33
C LEU A 369 -9.71 -0.98 -2.54
N LYS A 370 -9.99 -0.63 -3.79
CA LYS A 370 -10.89 0.47 -4.13
C LYS A 370 -12.36 0.20 -3.77
N GLU A 371 -12.77 -1.06 -3.76
CA GLU A 371 -14.09 -1.46 -3.28
C GLU A 371 -14.13 -1.50 -1.75
N ILE A 372 -13.05 -1.91 -1.09
CA ILE A 372 -12.92 -1.82 0.37
C ILE A 372 -13.12 -0.39 0.86
N GLU A 373 -12.56 0.63 0.20
CA GLU A 373 -12.75 2.04 0.53
C GLU A 373 -14.24 2.49 0.52
N LYS A 374 -15.10 1.75 -0.18
CA LYS A 374 -16.54 2.05 -0.32
C LYS A 374 -17.43 1.23 0.61
N ALA A 375 -16.85 0.34 1.40
CA ALA A 375 -17.61 -0.44 2.38
C ALA A 375 -18.23 0.51 3.42
N ASP A 376 -19.47 0.26 3.83
CA ASP A 376 -20.22 1.10 4.77
C ASP A 376 -20.44 0.43 6.14
N ALA A 377 -20.11 -0.87 6.26
CA ALA A 377 -19.89 -1.57 7.53
C ALA A 377 -18.75 -2.59 7.37
N VAL A 378 -17.82 -2.63 8.29
CA VAL A 378 -16.63 -3.49 8.23
C VAL A 378 -16.48 -4.30 9.51
N LEU A 379 -16.27 -5.61 9.36
CA LEU A 379 -15.88 -6.51 10.44
C LEU A 379 -14.52 -7.14 10.14
N ILE A 380 -13.56 -6.99 11.05
CA ILE A 380 -12.24 -7.63 11.00
C ILE A 380 -12.20 -8.71 12.07
N LEU A 381 -11.95 -9.96 11.65
CA LEU A 381 -11.87 -11.14 12.52
C LEU A 381 -10.46 -11.71 12.55
N GLY A 382 -9.78 -11.57 13.67
CA GLY A 382 -8.52 -12.23 13.97
C GLY A 382 -7.27 -11.60 13.33
N GLU A 383 -7.37 -10.52 12.55
CA GLU A 383 -6.22 -9.94 11.85
C GLU A 383 -5.81 -8.57 12.40
N ASP A 384 -4.50 -8.33 12.47
CA ASP A 384 -3.92 -6.99 12.56
C ASP A 384 -3.51 -6.53 11.16
N LEU A 385 -4.43 -5.92 10.45
CA LEU A 385 -4.20 -5.46 9.08
C LEU A 385 -3.05 -4.46 8.96
N THR A 386 -2.75 -3.70 10.01
CA THR A 386 -1.65 -2.72 9.98
C THR A 386 -0.28 -3.40 9.87
N GLN A 387 -0.19 -4.66 10.30
CA GLN A 387 1.00 -5.49 10.18
C GLN A 387 0.94 -6.47 9.00
N THR A 388 -0.20 -7.10 8.78
CA THR A 388 -0.31 -8.20 7.80
C THR A 388 -0.62 -7.70 6.38
N ALA A 389 -1.42 -6.62 6.24
CA ALA A 389 -1.80 -6.04 4.96
C ALA A 389 -2.03 -4.52 5.09
N PRO A 390 -0.99 -3.68 5.29
CA PRO A 390 -1.16 -2.27 5.61
C PRO A 390 -2.00 -1.48 4.61
N MET A 391 -1.91 -1.76 3.31
CA MET A 391 -2.74 -1.10 2.30
C MET A 391 -4.24 -1.45 2.45
N THR A 392 -4.56 -2.66 2.90
CA THR A 392 -5.94 -3.03 3.26
C THR A 392 -6.39 -2.25 4.50
N ALA A 393 -5.51 -2.08 5.50
CA ALA A 393 -5.79 -1.23 6.66
C ALA A 393 -6.07 0.22 6.25
N LEU A 394 -5.29 0.77 5.32
CA LEU A 394 -5.48 2.12 4.78
C LEU A 394 -6.83 2.24 4.05
N ALA A 395 -7.23 1.24 3.28
CA ALA A 395 -8.53 1.20 2.61
C ALA A 395 -9.70 1.15 3.60
N VAL A 396 -9.59 0.36 4.68
CA VAL A 396 -10.57 0.33 5.79
C VAL A 396 -10.66 1.69 6.49
N ARG A 397 -9.54 2.39 6.69
CA ARG A 397 -9.53 3.75 7.23
C ARG A 397 -10.30 4.72 6.32
N GLN A 398 -10.19 4.60 5.00
CA GLN A 398 -11.01 5.39 4.08
C GLN A 398 -12.50 4.98 4.16
N ALA A 399 -12.82 3.68 4.23
CA ALA A 399 -14.18 3.17 4.40
C ALA A 399 -14.86 3.73 5.65
N SER A 400 -14.14 3.86 6.77
CA SER A 400 -14.69 4.44 8.01
C SER A 400 -15.20 5.88 7.84
N ARG A 401 -14.74 6.61 6.82
CA ARG A 401 -15.15 7.98 6.49
C ARG A 401 -16.39 8.04 5.58
N GLY A 402 -16.95 6.91 5.18
CA GLY A 402 -18.05 6.85 4.23
C GLY A 402 -19.27 7.68 4.64
N LYS A 403 -19.74 7.55 5.90
CA LYS A 403 -20.88 8.35 6.44
C LYS A 403 -20.57 9.84 6.48
N GLU A 404 -19.37 10.23 6.85
CA GLU A 404 -18.88 11.60 6.79
C GLU A 404 -19.01 12.14 5.36
N MET A 405 -18.49 11.41 4.39
CA MET A 405 -18.52 11.79 2.98
C MET A 405 -19.94 11.89 2.42
N GLU A 406 -20.85 11.03 2.87
CA GLU A 406 -22.26 11.12 2.49
C GLU A 406 -22.94 12.37 3.06
N ALA A 407 -22.70 12.69 4.33
CA ALA A 407 -23.22 13.88 4.97
C ALA A 407 -22.73 15.16 4.28
N ILE A 408 -21.44 15.19 3.91
CA ILE A 408 -20.81 16.29 3.17
C ILE A 408 -21.46 16.47 1.79
N ARG A 409 -21.68 15.36 1.06
CA ARG A 409 -22.34 15.38 -0.25
C ARG A 409 -23.78 15.89 -0.15
N LYS A 410 -24.54 15.45 0.87
CA LYS A 410 -25.91 15.95 1.15
C LYS A 410 -25.93 17.45 1.45
N SER A 411 -24.86 18.00 2.03
CA SER A 411 -24.69 19.44 2.27
C SER A 411 -24.27 20.23 1.02
N GLY A 412 -24.11 19.59 -0.14
CA GLY A 412 -23.69 20.23 -1.38
C GLY A 412 -22.21 20.61 -1.44
N ILE A 413 -21.39 20.14 -0.49
CA ILE A 413 -19.95 20.36 -0.48
C ILE A 413 -19.30 19.40 -1.47
N ALA A 414 -18.40 19.92 -2.31
CA ALA A 414 -17.71 19.12 -3.30
C ALA A 414 -16.71 18.14 -2.64
N ALA A 415 -16.62 16.91 -3.14
CA ALA A 415 -15.75 15.87 -2.58
C ALA A 415 -14.25 16.24 -2.62
N TRP A 416 -13.84 17.09 -3.54
CA TRP A 416 -12.46 17.57 -3.69
C TRP A 416 -12.12 18.75 -2.75
N ASP A 417 -13.10 19.42 -2.13
CA ASP A 417 -12.87 20.54 -1.21
C ASP A 417 -12.54 20.02 0.19
N ASP A 418 -11.27 19.73 0.41
CA ASP A 418 -10.77 19.14 1.65
C ASP A 418 -10.97 20.05 2.87
N TYR A 419 -10.87 21.37 2.70
CA TYR A 419 -11.08 22.32 3.80
C TYR A 419 -12.54 22.32 4.27
N ALA A 420 -13.48 22.53 3.36
CA ALA A 420 -14.90 22.56 3.69
C ALA A 420 -15.39 21.21 4.25
N ARG A 421 -14.81 20.10 3.77
CA ARG A 421 -15.08 18.75 4.30
C ARG A 421 -14.72 18.62 5.77
N ARG A 422 -13.53 19.04 6.17
CA ARG A 422 -13.07 18.96 7.57
C ARG A 422 -13.96 19.76 8.52
N GLU A 423 -14.38 20.94 8.12
CA GLU A 423 -15.27 21.80 8.92
C GLU A 423 -16.65 21.16 9.14
N LYS A 424 -17.13 20.32 8.23
CA LYS A 424 -18.45 19.68 8.27
C LYS A 424 -18.46 18.24 8.75
N ALA A 425 -17.30 17.61 8.89
CA ALA A 425 -17.19 16.18 9.16
C ALA A 425 -17.83 15.74 10.49
N HIS A 426 -17.84 16.56 11.51
CA HIS A 426 -18.44 16.33 12.84
C HIS A 426 -18.25 14.91 13.43
N GLY A 427 -17.25 14.16 12.95
CA GLY A 427 -16.89 12.84 13.47
C GLY A 427 -17.85 11.68 13.13
N ALA A 428 -18.80 11.87 12.20
CA ALA A 428 -19.64 10.76 11.73
C ALA A 428 -18.80 9.70 11.00
N ARG A 429 -18.85 8.45 11.47
CA ARG A 429 -18.09 7.33 10.88
C ARG A 429 -18.98 6.17 10.49
N SER A 430 -18.60 5.48 9.41
CA SER A 430 -19.14 4.14 9.12
C SER A 430 -18.64 3.14 10.17
N PRO A 431 -19.46 2.19 10.62
CA PRO A 431 -19.09 1.25 11.66
C PRO A 431 -17.95 0.33 11.21
N VAL A 432 -16.89 0.28 12.01
CA VAL A 432 -15.80 -0.67 11.89
C VAL A 432 -15.68 -1.43 13.20
N PHE A 433 -15.77 -2.75 13.14
CA PHE A 433 -15.64 -3.65 14.27
C PHE A 433 -14.36 -4.47 14.14
N ILE A 434 -13.59 -4.55 15.22
CA ILE A 434 -12.32 -5.27 15.25
C ILE A 434 -12.31 -6.28 16.38
N ALA A 435 -12.28 -7.56 16.03
CA ALA A 435 -12.03 -8.65 16.96
C ALA A 435 -10.61 -9.19 16.74
N SER A 436 -9.71 -8.97 17.67
CA SER A 436 -8.30 -9.34 17.56
C SER A 436 -7.70 -9.77 18.89
N THR A 437 -6.56 -10.45 18.87
CA THR A 437 -5.85 -10.87 20.07
C THR A 437 -5.07 -9.75 20.74
N ILE A 438 -4.74 -8.69 19.97
CA ILE A 438 -3.94 -7.56 20.41
C ILE A 438 -4.59 -6.22 20.02
N LYS A 439 -4.09 -5.13 20.59
CA LYS A 439 -4.43 -3.78 20.15
C LYS A 439 -3.84 -3.51 18.77
N THR A 440 -4.63 -2.96 17.85
CA THR A 440 -4.20 -2.58 16.51
C THR A 440 -4.20 -1.07 16.35
N ARG A 441 -3.52 -0.55 15.32
CA ARG A 441 -3.54 0.89 15.03
C ARG A 441 -4.86 1.36 14.38
N LEU A 442 -5.69 0.44 13.91
CA LEU A 442 -7.05 0.74 13.44
C LEU A 442 -8.07 0.91 14.56
N ASP A 443 -7.72 0.64 15.81
CA ASP A 443 -8.62 0.82 16.96
C ASP A 443 -9.12 2.27 17.09
N ASP A 444 -8.37 3.25 16.60
CA ASP A 444 -8.74 4.67 16.60
C ASP A 444 -9.93 5.02 15.69
N VAL A 445 -10.22 4.17 14.70
CA VAL A 445 -11.37 4.31 13.80
C VAL A 445 -12.47 3.29 14.07
N ALA A 446 -12.23 2.34 14.98
CA ALA A 446 -13.19 1.31 15.32
C ALA A 446 -14.35 1.86 16.16
N GLU A 447 -15.58 1.45 15.83
CA GLU A 447 -16.75 1.69 16.67
C GLU A 447 -16.69 0.86 17.95
N LYS A 448 -16.28 -0.41 17.83
CA LYS A 448 -16.02 -1.32 18.93
C LYS A 448 -14.87 -2.26 18.62
N THR A 449 -14.09 -2.53 19.66
CA THR A 449 -13.02 -3.53 19.63
C THR A 449 -13.33 -4.66 20.63
N TYR A 450 -13.01 -5.89 20.24
CA TYR A 450 -13.10 -7.08 21.08
C TYR A 450 -11.74 -7.76 21.13
N ARG A 451 -11.12 -7.77 22.31
CA ARG A 451 -9.81 -8.41 22.53
C ARG A 451 -9.98 -9.70 23.31
N ALA A 452 -9.66 -10.81 22.65
CA ALA A 452 -9.86 -12.11 23.22
C ALA A 452 -8.95 -13.17 22.57
N SER A 453 -8.97 -14.38 23.10
CA SER A 453 -8.30 -15.52 22.48
C SER A 453 -8.90 -15.84 21.09
N PRO A 454 -8.15 -16.48 20.18
CA PRO A 454 -8.68 -16.88 18.87
C PRO A 454 -9.99 -17.68 18.98
N SER A 455 -10.10 -18.60 19.93
CA SER A 455 -11.31 -19.39 20.15
C SER A 455 -12.53 -18.54 20.55
N ALA A 456 -12.33 -17.52 21.39
CA ALA A 456 -13.41 -16.60 21.77
C ALA A 456 -13.83 -15.69 20.60
N ILE A 457 -12.89 -15.29 19.72
CA ILE A 457 -13.19 -14.56 18.48
C ILE A 457 -13.96 -15.44 17.51
N VAL A 458 -13.60 -16.72 17.37
CA VAL A 458 -14.36 -17.72 16.60
C VAL A 458 -15.80 -17.81 17.11
N SER A 459 -15.99 -17.97 18.44
CA SER A 459 -17.32 -18.03 19.06
C SER A 459 -18.15 -16.77 18.78
N LEU A 460 -17.55 -15.59 18.85
CA LEU A 460 -18.19 -14.33 18.46
C LEU A 460 -18.62 -14.36 16.98
N GLY A 461 -17.76 -14.83 16.07
CA GLY A 461 -18.06 -14.92 14.64
C GLY A 461 -19.25 -15.84 14.36
N PHE A 462 -19.31 -17.03 14.96
CA PHE A 462 -20.46 -17.93 14.83
C PHE A 462 -21.74 -17.32 15.45
N ALA A 463 -21.62 -16.59 16.55
CA ALA A 463 -22.75 -15.88 17.15
C ALA A 463 -23.32 -14.82 16.21
N ILE A 464 -22.47 -14.02 15.56
CA ILE A 464 -22.89 -13.02 14.57
C ILE A 464 -23.63 -13.72 13.42
N ALA A 465 -23.08 -14.81 12.87
CA ALA A 465 -23.72 -15.55 11.77
C ALA A 465 -25.13 -16.06 12.16
N SER A 466 -25.26 -16.66 13.34
CA SER A 466 -26.54 -17.18 13.83
C SER A 466 -27.58 -16.10 14.16
N MET A 467 -27.13 -14.89 14.55
CA MET A 467 -28.00 -13.73 14.76
C MET A 467 -28.49 -13.12 13.43
N VAL A 468 -27.66 -13.16 12.38
CA VAL A 468 -28.04 -12.77 11.03
C VAL A 468 -29.03 -13.77 10.44
N ASN A 469 -28.74 -15.06 10.54
CA ASN A 469 -29.59 -16.13 10.02
C ASN A 469 -29.62 -17.30 11.01
N LYS A 470 -30.82 -17.60 11.52
CA LYS A 470 -31.06 -18.67 12.52
C LYS A 470 -30.65 -20.08 12.06
N ASN A 471 -30.51 -20.28 10.74
CA ASN A 471 -30.06 -21.55 10.16
C ASN A 471 -28.53 -21.70 10.17
N ALA A 472 -27.78 -20.61 10.43
CA ALA A 472 -26.34 -20.68 10.54
C ALA A 472 -25.92 -21.39 11.83
N PRO A 473 -24.74 -22.08 11.85
CA PRO A 473 -24.21 -22.72 13.05
C PRO A 473 -24.11 -21.73 14.21
N ALA A 474 -24.66 -22.09 15.35
CA ALA A 474 -24.70 -21.24 16.54
C ALA A 474 -23.49 -21.50 17.45
N ALA A 475 -22.97 -20.47 18.08
CA ALA A 475 -21.99 -20.60 19.14
C ALA A 475 -22.64 -21.01 20.48
N ILE A 476 -21.93 -21.82 21.24
CA ILE A 476 -22.36 -22.30 22.56
C ILE A 476 -21.64 -21.49 23.67
N ASN A 477 -22.29 -21.21 24.78
CA ASN A 477 -21.71 -20.61 26.00
C ASN A 477 -21.17 -19.17 25.80
N LEU A 478 -21.96 -18.29 25.18
CA LEU A 478 -21.65 -16.87 25.06
C LEU A 478 -21.98 -16.11 26.36
N SER A 479 -21.09 -15.23 26.80
CA SER A 479 -21.41 -14.22 27.82
C SER A 479 -22.43 -13.20 27.29
N GLU A 480 -23.16 -12.53 28.19
CA GLU A 480 -24.11 -11.48 27.81
C GLU A 480 -23.43 -10.37 27.01
N SER A 481 -22.23 -9.97 27.40
CA SER A 481 -21.46 -8.95 26.66
C SER A 481 -21.09 -9.39 25.24
N GLN A 482 -20.83 -10.67 25.01
CA GLN A 482 -20.58 -11.22 23.68
C GLN A 482 -21.88 -11.26 22.85
N LYS A 483 -23.01 -11.58 23.44
CA LYS A 483 -24.31 -11.56 22.77
C LYS A 483 -24.68 -10.14 22.33
N ASP A 484 -24.55 -9.16 23.24
CA ASP A 484 -24.80 -7.74 22.93
C ASP A 484 -23.91 -7.25 21.79
N LEU A 485 -22.61 -7.57 21.83
CA LEU A 485 -21.69 -7.21 20.78
C LEU A 485 -22.04 -7.89 19.44
N ALA A 486 -22.33 -9.19 19.46
CA ALA A 486 -22.73 -9.92 18.26
C ALA A 486 -24.02 -9.34 17.66
N GLN A 487 -25.01 -9.00 18.49
CA GLN A 487 -26.25 -8.34 18.05
C GLN A 487 -25.97 -6.98 17.40
N ARG A 488 -25.11 -6.18 18.00
CA ARG A 488 -24.73 -4.87 17.46
C ARG A 488 -24.04 -4.99 16.10
N ILE A 489 -23.08 -5.93 15.97
CA ILE A 489 -22.37 -6.19 14.72
C ILE A 489 -23.32 -6.72 13.65
N SER A 490 -24.16 -7.72 13.98
CA SER A 490 -25.11 -8.32 13.05
C SER A 490 -26.09 -7.27 12.49
N THR A 491 -26.61 -6.39 13.35
CA THR A 491 -27.49 -5.29 12.94
C THR A 491 -26.76 -4.33 11.98
N ALA A 492 -25.55 -3.88 12.33
CA ALA A 492 -24.79 -2.95 11.49
C ALA A 492 -24.46 -3.54 10.11
N LEU A 493 -24.08 -4.82 10.05
CA LEU A 493 -23.80 -5.50 8.78
C LEU A 493 -25.06 -5.73 7.95
N ASN A 494 -26.19 -6.08 8.62
CA ASN A 494 -27.46 -6.32 7.92
C ASN A 494 -28.09 -5.00 7.40
N ASP A 495 -27.87 -3.88 8.06
CA ASP A 495 -28.37 -2.57 7.62
C ASP A 495 -27.51 -1.93 6.53
N SER A 496 -26.27 -2.41 6.34
CA SER A 496 -25.34 -1.84 5.36
C SER A 496 -25.69 -2.19 3.91
N MET A 497 -25.26 -1.36 2.97
CA MET A 497 -25.38 -1.60 1.52
C MET A 497 -24.20 -2.43 0.98
N ASN A 498 -23.01 -2.21 1.53
CA ASN A 498 -21.77 -2.85 1.12
C ASN A 498 -21.03 -3.43 2.34
N PRO A 499 -21.56 -4.49 2.98
CA PRO A 499 -20.91 -5.11 4.13
C PRO A 499 -19.61 -5.79 3.72
N LEU A 500 -18.57 -5.60 4.53
CA LEU A 500 -17.25 -6.16 4.34
C LEU A 500 -16.81 -6.99 5.53
N ILE A 501 -16.45 -8.24 5.28
CA ILE A 501 -15.82 -9.14 6.25
C ILE A 501 -14.37 -9.33 5.86
N ILE A 502 -13.44 -9.13 6.81
CA ILE A 502 -12.01 -9.36 6.63
C ILE A 502 -11.54 -10.38 7.66
N THR A 503 -10.78 -11.36 7.22
CA THR A 503 -10.09 -12.34 8.07
C THR A 503 -8.76 -12.71 7.41
N GLY A 504 -8.02 -13.64 8.01
CA GLY A 504 -6.78 -14.11 7.40
C GLY A 504 -6.20 -15.36 8.08
N THR A 505 -5.03 -15.73 7.64
CA THR A 505 -4.36 -16.97 8.04
C THR A 505 -3.34 -16.79 9.18
N HIS A 506 -2.98 -15.53 9.53
CA HIS A 506 -1.86 -15.26 10.45
C HIS A 506 -2.05 -15.80 11.87
N ASN A 507 -3.28 -15.93 12.33
CA ASN A 507 -3.57 -16.54 13.64
C ASN A 507 -3.49 -18.08 13.63
N GLY A 508 -3.22 -18.70 12.48
CA GLY A 508 -3.10 -20.15 12.36
C GLY A 508 -4.35 -20.93 12.78
N ASN A 509 -5.54 -20.31 12.66
CA ASN A 509 -6.80 -20.88 13.09
C ASN A 509 -7.82 -20.94 11.93
N GLN A 510 -8.11 -22.15 11.46
CA GLN A 510 -9.03 -22.38 10.36
C GLN A 510 -10.48 -21.99 10.69
N ASP A 511 -10.88 -22.07 11.94
CA ASP A 511 -12.27 -21.76 12.35
C ASP A 511 -12.56 -20.24 12.29
N LEU A 512 -11.53 -19.38 12.36
CA LEU A 512 -11.70 -17.94 12.09
C LEU A 512 -12.14 -17.70 10.63
N ILE A 513 -11.52 -18.42 9.70
CA ILE A 513 -11.84 -18.32 8.26
C ILE A 513 -13.25 -18.87 8.01
N ARG A 514 -13.61 -19.99 8.67
CA ARG A 514 -14.96 -20.58 8.61
C ARG A 514 -16.02 -19.66 9.22
N ALA A 515 -15.71 -19.00 10.34
CA ALA A 515 -16.63 -18.05 10.97
C ALA A 515 -16.91 -16.85 10.05
N ALA A 516 -15.88 -16.31 9.39
CA ALA A 516 -16.03 -15.24 8.39
C ALA A 516 -16.89 -15.70 7.19
N ALA A 517 -16.67 -16.92 6.69
CA ALA A 517 -17.46 -17.52 5.62
C ALA A 517 -18.94 -17.69 6.04
N ASN A 518 -19.22 -18.17 7.25
CA ASN A 518 -20.59 -18.34 7.77
C ASN A 518 -21.33 -17.01 7.91
N ILE A 519 -20.65 -15.94 8.37
CA ILE A 519 -21.24 -14.59 8.41
C ILE A 519 -21.59 -14.13 6.99
N THR A 520 -20.66 -14.32 6.07
CA THR A 520 -20.83 -13.96 4.66
C THR A 520 -22.03 -14.68 4.04
N GLU A 521 -22.10 -15.98 4.24
CA GLU A 521 -23.22 -16.81 3.76
C GLU A 521 -24.55 -16.39 4.37
N ALA A 522 -24.60 -16.19 5.69
CA ALA A 522 -25.79 -15.76 6.39
C ALA A 522 -26.34 -14.42 5.87
N LEU A 523 -25.46 -13.45 5.62
CA LEU A 523 -25.83 -12.15 5.05
C LEU A 523 -26.28 -12.25 3.60
N ASN A 524 -25.63 -13.08 2.78
CA ASN A 524 -26.02 -13.29 1.38
C ASN A 524 -27.40 -13.97 1.26
N GLN A 525 -27.69 -14.93 2.14
CA GLN A 525 -29.03 -15.57 2.24
C GLN A 525 -30.12 -14.55 2.62
N ASN A 526 -29.76 -13.47 3.33
CA ASN A 526 -30.67 -12.35 3.60
C ASN A 526 -30.70 -11.30 2.46
N GLY A 527 -30.17 -11.62 1.29
CA GLY A 527 -30.24 -10.78 0.10
C GLY A 527 -29.16 -9.70 0.01
N LYS A 528 -28.08 -9.80 0.79
CA LYS A 528 -26.91 -8.90 0.69
C LYS A 528 -25.94 -9.38 -0.39
N SER A 529 -25.08 -8.50 -0.85
CA SER A 529 -23.90 -8.82 -1.67
C SER A 529 -22.64 -8.53 -0.84
N VAL A 530 -22.17 -9.54 -0.11
CA VAL A 530 -21.09 -9.37 0.88
C VAL A 530 -19.72 -9.42 0.24
N LEU A 531 -18.87 -8.49 0.65
CA LEU A 531 -17.45 -8.49 0.34
C LEU A 531 -16.70 -9.33 1.37
N LEU A 532 -15.94 -10.33 0.90
CA LEU A 532 -15.09 -11.17 1.75
C LEU A 532 -13.63 -11.03 1.34
N SER A 533 -12.79 -10.51 2.24
CA SER A 533 -11.34 -10.41 2.04
C SER A 533 -10.62 -11.35 2.98
N ILE A 534 -9.81 -12.26 2.45
CA ILE A 534 -8.97 -13.17 3.24
C ILE A 534 -7.51 -12.80 2.99
N ILE A 535 -6.78 -12.47 4.06
CA ILE A 535 -5.36 -12.11 4.01
C ILE A 535 -4.51 -13.39 4.07
N PHE A 536 -3.73 -13.60 3.02
CA PHE A 536 -2.79 -14.71 2.92
C PHE A 536 -1.41 -14.33 3.50
N PRO A 537 -0.59 -15.34 3.91
CA PRO A 537 0.67 -15.06 4.61
C PRO A 537 1.68 -14.27 3.76
N GLU A 538 1.79 -14.59 2.47
CA GLU A 538 2.83 -14.04 1.59
C GLU A 538 2.29 -13.73 0.19
N CYS A 539 3.10 -13.03 -0.60
CA CYS A 539 2.69 -12.45 -1.88
C CYS A 539 2.09 -13.45 -2.88
N ASN A 540 2.59 -14.68 -2.93
CA ASN A 540 2.14 -15.72 -3.85
C ASN A 540 1.51 -16.94 -3.16
N SER A 541 1.20 -16.86 -1.85
CA SER A 541 0.59 -17.99 -1.13
C SER A 541 -0.70 -18.49 -1.77
N MET A 542 -1.57 -17.56 -2.23
CA MET A 542 -2.81 -17.92 -2.92
C MET A 542 -2.53 -18.59 -4.26
N GLY A 543 -1.67 -17.99 -5.08
CA GLY A 543 -1.34 -18.54 -6.42
C GLY A 543 -0.66 -19.89 -6.34
N LEU A 544 0.29 -20.07 -5.41
CA LEU A 544 0.92 -21.36 -5.13
C LEU A 544 -0.10 -22.39 -4.64
N GLY A 545 -1.03 -21.99 -3.75
CA GLY A 545 -2.10 -22.84 -3.25
C GLY A 545 -3.12 -23.27 -4.32
N LEU A 546 -3.23 -22.54 -5.44
CA LEU A 546 -4.03 -22.94 -6.62
C LEU A 546 -3.31 -23.95 -7.52
N MET A 547 -1.98 -24.10 -7.39
CA MET A 547 -1.23 -25.15 -8.06
C MET A 547 -1.43 -26.49 -7.33
N ASP A 548 -1.24 -27.59 -8.06
CA ASP A 548 -1.12 -28.92 -7.44
C ASP A 548 0.19 -28.96 -6.64
N GLY A 549 0.14 -29.50 -5.43
CA GLY A 549 1.30 -29.62 -4.55
C GLY A 549 0.90 -29.95 -3.12
N MET A 550 1.86 -30.38 -2.33
CA MET A 550 1.69 -30.88 -0.96
C MET A 550 2.56 -30.09 0.04
N SER A 551 2.50 -30.44 1.34
CA SER A 551 3.27 -29.79 2.39
C SER A 551 4.73 -30.24 2.48
N LEU A 552 5.52 -29.61 3.37
CA LEU A 552 6.90 -30.04 3.68
C LEU A 552 6.94 -31.39 4.38
N GLU A 553 5.97 -31.69 5.25
CA GLU A 553 5.88 -32.98 5.93
C GLU A 553 5.61 -34.09 4.90
N ASP A 554 4.73 -33.85 3.92
CA ASP A 554 4.49 -34.80 2.83
C ASP A 554 5.75 -35.03 1.97
N ALA A 555 6.56 -33.97 1.76
CA ALA A 555 7.86 -34.11 1.10
C ALA A 555 8.78 -35.07 1.85
N SER A 556 8.93 -34.90 3.18
CA SER A 556 9.75 -35.74 4.02
C SER A 556 9.27 -37.21 4.05
N GLU A 557 7.95 -37.41 4.05
CA GLU A 557 7.31 -38.73 4.00
C GLU A 557 7.51 -39.44 2.63
N SER A 558 7.64 -38.67 1.56
CA SER A 558 7.78 -39.20 0.17
C SER A 558 9.19 -39.67 -0.21
N ILE A 559 10.18 -39.37 0.65
CA ILE A 559 11.59 -39.70 0.39
C ILE A 559 11.91 -41.11 0.89
N GLY A 560 12.36 -41.96 0.00
CA GLY A 560 12.93 -43.27 0.36
C GLY A 560 14.32 -43.10 1.02
N GLY A 561 14.71 -44.05 1.88
CA GLY A 561 16.01 -44.00 2.58
C GLY A 561 17.20 -44.49 1.76
N ASP A 562 17.09 -44.64 0.42
CA ASP A 562 18.10 -45.25 -0.45
C ASP A 562 19.12 -44.27 -1.05
N GLY A 563 19.03 -42.97 -0.71
CA GLY A 563 19.95 -41.93 -1.17
C GLY A 563 19.88 -41.63 -2.69
N SER A 564 18.84 -42.13 -3.39
CA SER A 564 18.67 -41.92 -4.85
C SER A 564 17.77 -40.74 -5.21
N THR A 565 17.37 -39.95 -4.23
CA THR A 565 16.46 -38.80 -4.39
C THR A 565 17.24 -37.48 -4.38
N GLY A 566 17.09 -36.68 -5.43
CA GLY A 566 17.59 -35.31 -5.49
C GLY A 566 16.55 -34.31 -4.99
N LEU A 567 16.98 -33.20 -4.39
CA LEU A 567 16.15 -32.14 -3.84
C LEU A 567 16.49 -30.82 -4.51
N ILE A 568 15.47 -30.10 -4.98
CA ILE A 568 15.59 -28.72 -5.48
C ILE A 568 14.77 -27.80 -4.58
N ILE A 569 15.40 -26.80 -3.97
CA ILE A 569 14.76 -25.79 -3.11
C ILE A 569 14.78 -24.45 -3.84
N LEU A 570 13.58 -23.87 -4.08
CA LEU A 570 13.43 -22.63 -4.82
C LEU A 570 13.20 -21.46 -3.84
N GLU A 571 14.13 -20.51 -3.73
CA GLU A 571 14.00 -19.24 -2.98
C GLU A 571 13.31 -19.38 -1.61
N ASN A 572 13.63 -20.44 -0.83
CA ASN A 572 12.92 -20.73 0.41
C ASN A 572 13.89 -21.11 1.54
N ASP A 573 13.72 -20.49 2.68
CA ASP A 573 14.39 -20.87 3.93
C ASP A 573 13.49 -21.85 4.69
N LEU A 574 13.75 -23.13 4.53
CA LEU A 574 12.93 -24.21 5.08
C LEU A 574 12.94 -24.24 6.62
N TYR A 575 14.02 -23.80 7.26
CA TYR A 575 14.13 -23.73 8.73
C TYR A 575 13.17 -22.72 9.35
N ARG A 576 12.68 -21.75 8.54
CA ARG A 576 11.60 -20.84 8.96
C ARG A 576 10.20 -21.40 8.74
N ARG A 577 10.07 -22.53 8.04
CA ARG A 577 8.79 -23.12 7.64
C ARG A 577 8.36 -24.29 8.53
N ALA A 578 9.33 -25.05 9.02
CA ALA A 578 9.07 -26.25 9.83
C ALA A 578 10.16 -26.44 10.89
N GLY A 579 9.98 -27.43 11.77
CA GLY A 579 10.97 -27.75 12.81
C GLY A 579 12.29 -28.24 12.23
N ASN A 580 13.39 -27.91 12.90
CA ASN A 580 14.76 -28.23 12.44
C ASN A 580 14.92 -29.73 12.16
N ASP A 581 14.44 -30.62 13.06
CA ASP A 581 14.56 -32.07 12.91
C ASP A 581 13.94 -32.60 11.60
N LEU A 582 12.81 -32.02 11.19
CA LEU A 582 12.16 -32.37 9.91
C LEU A 582 13.05 -31.95 8.73
N ILE A 583 13.57 -30.74 8.77
CA ILE A 583 14.38 -30.20 7.67
C ILE A 583 15.73 -30.88 7.59
N ASP A 584 16.38 -31.14 8.72
CA ASP A 584 17.64 -31.89 8.77
C ASP A 584 17.43 -33.28 8.17
N SER A 585 16.39 -34.02 8.58
CA SER A 585 16.02 -35.31 8.03
C SER A 585 15.75 -35.26 6.52
N LEU A 586 15.05 -34.22 6.05
CA LEU A 586 14.74 -34.01 4.64
C LEU A 586 16.02 -33.84 3.80
N VAL A 587 16.94 -32.97 4.27
CA VAL A 587 18.20 -32.67 3.57
C VAL A 587 19.16 -33.84 3.62
N GLU A 588 19.27 -34.54 4.75
CA GLU A 588 20.19 -35.68 4.91
C GLU A 588 19.82 -36.91 4.07
N LYS A 589 18.55 -37.10 3.75
CA LYS A 589 18.06 -38.20 2.92
C LYS A 589 18.23 -37.96 1.40
N CYS A 590 18.58 -36.72 1.01
CA CYS A 590 18.68 -36.34 -0.40
C CYS A 590 20.13 -36.11 -0.84
N ASP A 591 20.49 -36.65 -2.00
CA ASP A 591 21.73 -36.35 -2.70
C ASP A 591 21.48 -36.41 -4.22
N PRO A 592 21.70 -35.32 -4.95
CA PRO A 592 22.18 -33.99 -4.50
C PRO A 592 21.08 -33.10 -3.94
N VAL A 593 21.50 -32.02 -3.23
CA VAL A 593 20.62 -30.91 -2.85
C VAL A 593 21.02 -29.67 -3.65
N VAL A 594 20.06 -29.09 -4.38
CA VAL A 594 20.22 -27.87 -5.18
C VAL A 594 19.39 -26.77 -4.57
N VAL A 595 19.99 -25.60 -4.29
CA VAL A 595 19.30 -24.42 -3.78
C VAL A 595 19.40 -23.30 -4.83
N LEU A 596 18.26 -22.79 -5.25
CA LEU A 596 18.10 -21.74 -6.27
C LEU A 596 17.74 -20.41 -5.65
#